data_cfa0f48f70701af077691bc1772358c9
#
_entry.id   cfa0f48f70701af077691bc1772358c9
#
_cell.length_a   1.000
_cell.length_b   1.000
_cell.length_c   1.000
_cell.angle_alpha   90.00
_cell.angle_beta   90.00
_cell.angle_gamma   90.00
#
_symmetry.space_group_name_H-M   'P 1'
#
loop_
_entity.id
_entity.type
_entity.pdbx_description
1 polymer ?
#
loop_
_entity_poly.entity_id
_entity_poly.type
_entity_poly.pdbx_seq_one_letter_code
_entity_poly.pdbx_strand_id
1 'polypeptide(L)'
;MVITTYFQMRLYYNRVRKSREDVKMIRKIIKIDKEKCVGCGLCAEACHEGAIEMVDGKATLTREDFCDGFGDCLPACPADAISFEEREAPEYDENAVKKAKENKKMEEMKHEHHHEGGCPGSRTIKFEHNDEENPVQTGKPVSRLAQWPCQIKLVPTTAPFFDGAKLLIAADCTAYAYANMHEEFMRGKVTIIGCPKLDEVDYSEKLTEIIKNNDIKSVTIVRMEVPCCGGLQRAAEIALQNSGKFIPWQVVTISRDGKILD
;
A
#
# COMPACT_ATOMS: atom_id res chain seq x y z
N MET A 1 49.21 -5.00 4.53
CA MET A 1 49.32 -3.71 3.86
C MET A 1 48.00 -3.20 3.26
N VAL A 2 46.86 -3.72 3.63
CA VAL A 2 45.52 -3.36 3.08
C VAL A 2 44.66 -2.53 4.06
N ILE A 3 45.01 -2.51 5.34
CA ILE A 3 44.21 -1.84 6.40
C ILE A 3 44.41 -0.32 6.41
N THR A 4 45.55 0.17 5.93
CA THR A 4 45.90 1.60 5.94
C THR A 4 45.14 2.43 4.89
N THR A 5 44.77 1.82 3.77
CA THR A 5 44.05 2.47 2.67
C THR A 5 42.58 2.70 3.00
N TYR A 6 41.95 1.81 3.77
CA TYR A 6 40.53 1.94 4.15
C TYR A 6 40.29 3.07 5.16
N PHE A 7 41.26 3.25 6.08
CA PHE A 7 41.18 4.30 7.10
C PHE A 7 41.44 5.70 6.49
N GLN A 8 42.35 5.80 5.54
CA GLN A 8 42.62 7.05 4.81
C GLN A 8 41.47 7.44 3.88
N MET A 9 40.82 6.48 3.20
CA MET A 9 39.62 6.74 2.40
C MET A 9 38.46 7.23 3.27
N ARG A 10 38.27 6.65 4.47
CA ARG A 10 37.23 7.08 5.40
C ARG A 10 37.48 8.49 5.95
N LEU A 11 38.72 8.84 6.24
CA LEU A 11 39.10 10.19 6.64
C LEU A 11 38.96 11.20 5.49
N TYR A 12 39.30 10.82 4.27
CA TYR A 12 39.08 11.65 3.08
C TYR A 12 37.60 11.87 2.81
N TYR A 13 36.78 10.82 2.91
CA TYR A 13 35.33 10.90 2.75
C TYR A 13 34.66 11.79 3.80
N ASN A 14 35.08 11.66 5.06
CA ASN A 14 34.58 12.51 6.15
C ASN A 14 35.05 13.97 6.02
N ARG A 15 36.23 14.22 5.44
CA ARG A 15 36.75 15.57 5.20
C ARG A 15 36.05 16.26 4.05
N VAL A 16 35.71 15.51 2.99
CA VAL A 16 34.96 16.03 1.83
C VAL A 16 33.49 16.27 2.22
N ARG A 17 32.92 15.43 3.09
CA ARG A 17 31.57 15.60 3.62
C ARG A 17 31.46 16.84 4.51
N LYS A 18 32.46 17.07 5.37
CA LYS A 18 32.50 18.25 6.25
C LYS A 18 32.71 19.56 5.51
N SER A 19 33.32 19.55 4.33
CA SER A 19 33.52 20.76 3.49
C SER A 19 32.29 21.15 2.65
N ARG A 20 31.28 20.26 2.50
CA ARG A 20 30.01 20.57 1.81
C ARG A 20 28.92 21.04 2.78
N GLU A 21 28.98 20.66 4.05
CA GLU A 21 28.05 21.12 5.11
C GLU A 21 28.23 22.62 5.46
N ASP A 22 29.30 23.26 5.00
CA ASP A 22 29.63 24.64 5.36
C ASP A 22 29.21 25.71 4.31
N VAL A 23 28.67 25.31 3.16
CA VAL A 23 28.16 26.29 2.17
C VAL A 23 26.70 26.62 2.52
N LYS A 24 26.54 27.62 3.37
CA LYS A 24 25.24 28.21 3.64
C LYS A 24 24.98 29.36 2.70
N MET A 25 23.77 29.41 2.18
CA MET A 25 23.29 30.50 1.34
C MET A 25 21.92 30.97 1.81
N ILE A 26 21.61 32.23 1.59
CA ILE A 26 20.25 32.73 1.84
C ILE A 26 19.35 32.14 0.77
N ARG A 27 18.38 31.34 1.20
CA ARG A 27 17.39 30.75 0.29
C ARG A 27 16.02 30.57 0.95
N LYS A 28 15.02 30.41 0.12
CA LYS A 28 13.66 30.14 0.53
C LYS A 28 13.57 28.68 1.00
N ILE A 29 13.07 28.48 2.20
CA ILE A 29 12.91 27.16 2.85
C ILE A 29 11.60 27.15 3.62
N ILE A 30 11.07 25.96 3.91
CA ILE A 30 9.86 25.86 4.73
C ILE A 30 10.17 26.06 6.21
N LYS A 31 9.19 26.62 6.92
CA LYS A 31 9.14 26.72 8.36
C LYS A 31 7.88 26.06 8.87
N ILE A 32 8.01 25.18 9.87
CA ILE A 32 6.87 24.50 10.50
C ILE A 32 6.65 25.07 11.90
N ASP A 33 5.46 25.62 12.10
CA ASP A 33 5.01 26.08 13.41
C ASP A 33 4.53 24.89 14.23
N LYS A 34 5.33 24.50 15.23
CA LYS A 34 5.05 23.37 16.10
C LYS A 34 3.82 23.54 16.99
N GLU A 35 3.42 24.78 17.29
CA GLU A 35 2.24 25.04 18.10
C GLU A 35 0.96 24.81 17.29
N LYS A 36 0.95 25.22 16.02
CA LYS A 36 -0.16 24.97 15.09
C LYS A 36 -0.22 23.54 14.58
N CYS A 37 0.92 22.84 14.51
CA CYS A 37 0.99 21.50 13.99
C CYS A 37 0.14 20.53 14.84
N VAL A 38 -0.79 19.83 14.21
CA VAL A 38 -1.67 18.82 14.84
C VAL A 38 -1.11 17.39 14.75
N GLY A 39 0.05 17.18 14.12
CA GLY A 39 0.70 15.88 14.05
C GLY A 39 0.07 14.89 13.05
N CYS A 40 -0.68 15.35 12.06
CA CYS A 40 -1.38 14.48 11.11
C CYS A 40 -0.48 13.75 10.09
N GLY A 41 0.77 14.19 9.89
CA GLY A 41 1.74 13.54 9.00
C GLY A 41 1.61 13.86 7.51
N LEU A 42 0.51 14.48 7.06
CA LEU A 42 0.23 14.71 5.63
C LEU A 42 1.32 15.50 4.90
N CYS A 43 1.97 16.45 5.58
CA CYS A 43 3.09 17.21 5.01
C CYS A 43 4.36 16.38 4.82
N ALA A 44 4.59 15.39 5.67
CA ALA A 44 5.71 14.46 5.52
C ALA A 44 5.49 13.51 4.33
N GLU A 45 4.24 13.07 4.10
CA GLU A 45 3.86 12.29 2.92
C GLU A 45 3.93 13.11 1.63
N ALA A 46 3.51 14.38 1.67
CA ALA A 46 3.56 15.28 0.51
C ALA A 46 4.97 15.79 0.18
N CYS A 47 5.94 15.59 1.07
CA CYS A 47 7.33 15.98 0.82
C CYS A 47 8.03 14.95 -0.06
N HIS A 48 8.04 15.18 -1.37
CA HIS A 48 8.67 14.29 -2.34
C HIS A 48 10.16 14.06 -2.07
N GLU A 49 10.85 15.03 -1.46
CA GLU A 49 12.28 14.97 -1.19
C GLU A 49 12.63 14.32 0.16
N GLY A 50 11.62 14.06 1.01
CA GLY A 50 11.83 13.45 2.31
C GLY A 50 12.54 14.35 3.32
N ALA A 51 12.36 15.66 3.21
CA ALA A 51 12.96 16.65 4.11
C ALA A 51 12.21 16.76 5.45
N ILE A 52 10.95 16.32 5.50
CA ILE A 52 10.08 16.42 6.69
C ILE A 52 9.91 15.05 7.33
N GLU A 53 10.13 14.97 8.64
CA GLU A 53 9.89 13.77 9.42
C GLU A 53 8.98 14.07 10.62
N MET A 54 8.32 13.03 11.13
CA MET A 54 7.53 13.12 12.36
C MET A 54 8.43 12.87 13.56
N VAL A 55 8.65 13.90 14.38
CA VAL A 55 9.44 13.81 15.60
C VAL A 55 8.56 14.18 16.80
N ASP A 56 8.44 13.32 17.77
CA ASP A 56 7.59 13.50 18.96
C ASP A 56 6.13 13.87 18.63
N GLY A 57 5.59 13.26 17.57
CA GLY A 57 4.22 13.50 17.11
C GLY A 57 4.00 14.83 16.39
N LYS A 58 5.06 15.57 16.04
CA LYS A 58 5.01 16.83 15.30
C LYS A 58 5.87 16.76 14.04
N ALA A 59 5.41 17.37 12.97
CA ALA A 59 6.21 17.50 11.76
C ALA A 59 7.44 18.39 12.03
N THR A 60 8.59 17.97 11.56
CA THR A 60 9.87 18.68 11.74
C THR A 60 10.68 18.61 10.45
N LEU A 61 11.24 19.74 10.02
CA LEU A 61 12.21 19.77 8.93
C LEU A 61 13.56 19.25 9.46
N THR A 62 13.85 17.98 9.22
CA THR A 62 15.06 17.31 9.72
C THR A 62 16.24 17.43 8.76
N ARG A 63 15.95 17.56 7.47
CA ARG A 63 16.94 17.67 6.40
C ARG A 63 16.71 18.94 5.60
N GLU A 64 17.36 20.03 6.03
CA GLU A 64 17.28 21.32 5.32
C GLU A 64 17.86 21.23 3.91
N ASP A 65 18.93 20.47 3.72
CA ASP A 65 19.58 20.19 2.45
C ASP A 65 18.71 19.37 1.46
N PHE A 66 17.63 18.77 1.94
CA PHE A 66 16.65 18.03 1.11
C PHE A 66 15.44 18.90 0.72
N CYS A 67 15.20 20.01 1.41
CA CYS A 67 14.10 20.90 1.04
C CYS A 67 14.43 21.68 -0.23
N ASP A 68 13.68 21.48 -1.30
CA ASP A 68 13.84 22.19 -2.57
C ASP A 68 13.22 23.61 -2.56
N GLY A 69 12.35 23.90 -1.58
CA GLY A 69 11.67 25.19 -1.45
C GLY A 69 10.47 25.38 -2.40
N PHE A 70 9.97 24.32 -3.08
CA PHE A 70 8.77 24.40 -3.93
C PHE A 70 7.50 24.50 -3.11
N GLY A 71 7.42 23.80 -1.96
CA GLY A 71 6.33 23.95 -1.01
C GLY A 71 5.12 23.07 -1.26
N ASP A 72 5.27 21.90 -1.87
CA ASP A 72 4.21 20.90 -2.07
C ASP A 72 3.57 20.46 -0.74
N CYS A 73 4.31 20.62 0.36
CA CYS A 73 3.83 20.34 1.71
C CYS A 73 2.85 21.40 2.26
N LEU A 74 2.80 22.64 1.72
CA LEU A 74 1.93 23.72 2.23
C LEU A 74 0.45 23.40 2.05
N PRO A 75 -0.03 23.08 0.83
CA PRO A 75 -1.44 22.78 0.62
C PRO A 75 -1.89 21.48 1.33
N ALA A 76 -0.95 20.61 1.67
CA ALA A 76 -1.24 19.38 2.40
C ALA A 76 -1.49 19.59 3.90
N CYS A 77 -1.17 20.77 4.45
CA CYS A 77 -1.33 21.06 5.89
C CYS A 77 -2.73 21.58 6.23
N PRO A 78 -3.62 20.80 6.87
CA PRO A 78 -4.97 21.26 7.21
C PRO A 78 -4.99 22.30 8.33
N ALA A 79 -3.89 22.42 9.09
CA ALA A 79 -3.76 23.36 10.21
C ALA A 79 -3.02 24.65 9.84
N ASP A 80 -2.68 24.84 8.56
CA ASP A 80 -1.90 25.99 8.06
C ASP A 80 -0.64 26.27 8.93
N ALA A 81 0.03 25.19 9.32
CA ALA A 81 1.20 25.25 10.19
C ALA A 81 2.52 25.41 9.41
N ILE A 82 2.48 25.48 8.08
CA ILE A 82 3.67 25.53 7.22
C ILE A 82 3.69 26.86 6.47
N SER A 83 4.84 27.52 6.51
CA SER A 83 5.07 28.78 5.78
C SER A 83 6.46 28.75 5.16
N PHE A 84 6.72 29.71 4.26
CA PHE A 84 8.08 29.94 3.77
C PHE A 84 8.81 30.97 4.63
N GLU A 85 10.09 30.77 4.79
CA GLU A 85 11.02 31.81 5.29
C GLU A 85 12.28 31.87 4.43
N GLU A 86 12.86 33.05 4.32
CA GLU A 86 14.18 33.24 3.70
C GLU A 86 15.21 33.33 4.83
N ARG A 87 16.13 32.36 4.83
CA ARG A 87 17.21 32.33 5.82
C ARG A 87 18.45 31.61 5.30
N GLU A 88 19.54 31.74 6.01
CA GLU A 88 20.70 30.90 5.78
C GLU A 88 20.35 29.42 6.00
N ALA A 89 20.51 28.61 4.95
CA ALA A 89 20.32 27.17 4.97
C ALA A 89 21.35 26.50 4.04
N PRO A 90 21.64 25.20 4.25
CA PRO A 90 22.48 24.44 3.32
C PRO A 90 21.90 24.46 1.91
N GLU A 91 22.79 24.40 0.91
CA GLU A 91 22.36 24.25 -0.48
C GLU A 91 21.57 22.97 -0.68
N TYR A 92 20.57 22.98 -1.57
CA TYR A 92 19.81 21.80 -1.94
C TYR A 92 20.71 20.75 -2.62
N ASP A 93 20.80 19.55 -2.03
CA ASP A 93 21.62 18.45 -2.56
C ASP A 93 20.76 17.39 -3.25
N GLU A 94 20.46 17.59 -4.52
CA GLU A 94 19.72 16.65 -5.36
C GLU A 94 20.36 15.25 -5.38
N ASN A 95 21.69 15.17 -5.32
CA ASN A 95 22.40 13.89 -5.35
C ASN A 95 22.23 13.13 -4.03
N ALA A 96 22.22 13.84 -2.89
CA ALA A 96 21.96 13.24 -1.60
C ALA A 96 20.50 12.74 -1.50
N VAL A 97 19.55 13.52 -2.03
CA VAL A 97 18.13 13.12 -2.13
C VAL A 97 17.97 11.87 -2.98
N LYS A 98 18.55 11.81 -4.18
CA LYS A 98 18.50 10.62 -5.05
C LYS A 98 19.06 9.37 -4.35
N LYS A 99 20.23 9.51 -3.72
CA LYS A 99 20.83 8.40 -2.95
C LYS A 99 19.99 7.96 -1.77
N ALA A 100 19.34 8.90 -1.07
CA ALA A 100 18.45 8.56 0.03
C ALA A 100 17.21 7.80 -0.46
N LYS A 101 16.62 8.23 -1.58
CA LYS A 101 15.51 7.52 -2.24
C LYS A 101 15.91 6.12 -2.72
N GLU A 102 17.10 5.98 -3.33
CA GLU A 102 17.64 4.68 -3.76
C GLU A 102 17.92 3.74 -2.57
N ASN A 103 18.51 4.28 -1.50
CA ASN A 103 18.76 3.51 -0.28
C ASN A 103 17.46 3.07 0.39
N LYS A 104 16.47 3.96 0.48
CA LYS A 104 15.15 3.63 1.02
C LYS A 104 14.48 2.54 0.20
N LYS A 105 14.56 2.62 -1.14
CA LYS A 105 14.04 1.59 -2.05
C LYS A 105 14.80 0.26 -1.93
N MET A 106 16.13 0.30 -1.70
CA MET A 106 16.92 -0.91 -1.43
C MET A 106 16.69 -1.49 -0.03
N GLU A 107 16.44 -0.64 0.96
CA GLU A 107 16.03 -1.07 2.30
C GLU A 107 14.63 -1.68 2.27
N GLU A 108 13.69 -1.09 1.58
CA GLU A 108 12.36 -1.64 1.34
C GLU A 108 12.44 -3.02 0.65
N MET A 109 13.30 -3.19 -0.36
CA MET A 109 13.54 -4.50 -1.01
C MET A 109 14.27 -5.53 -0.12
N LYS A 110 15.11 -5.10 0.82
CA LYS A 110 15.78 -5.99 1.78
C LYS A 110 14.90 -6.38 2.95
N HIS A 111 13.87 -5.58 3.24
CA HIS A 111 12.92 -5.78 4.33
C HIS A 111 11.67 -6.58 3.94
N GLU A 112 11.59 -7.16 2.73
CA GLU A 112 10.54 -8.13 2.39
C GLU A 112 10.60 -9.43 3.21
N HIS A 113 11.62 -9.60 4.06
CA HIS A 113 11.72 -10.66 5.06
C HIS A 113 11.74 -10.07 6.48
N HIS A 114 10.60 -9.95 7.13
CA HIS A 114 10.30 -9.49 8.48
C HIS A 114 9.96 -8.00 8.64
N HIS A 115 8.72 -7.62 8.38
CA HIS A 115 8.13 -6.40 8.92
C HIS A 115 7.10 -6.69 10.02
N GLU A 116 7.52 -6.53 11.26
CA GLU A 116 6.67 -6.34 12.43
C GLU A 116 6.36 -4.85 12.67
N GLY A 117 6.07 -4.05 11.65
CA GLY A 117 5.91 -2.61 11.83
C GLY A 117 5.03 -1.90 10.79
N GLY A 118 4.14 -2.61 10.09
CA GLY A 118 3.14 -2.00 9.20
C GLY A 118 1.85 -1.67 9.93
N CYS A 119 1.01 -0.78 9.34
CA CYS A 119 -0.35 -0.58 9.79
C CYS A 119 -1.04 -1.95 9.96
N PRO A 120 -1.69 -2.24 11.10
CA PRO A 120 -2.36 -3.54 11.33
C PRO A 120 -3.34 -3.93 10.22
N GLY A 121 -3.91 -2.94 9.51
CA GLY A 121 -4.81 -3.15 8.38
C GLY A 121 -4.16 -3.67 7.10
N SER A 122 -2.84 -3.53 6.94
CA SER A 122 -2.08 -3.99 5.76
C SER A 122 -1.25 -5.24 6.02
N ARG A 123 -1.22 -5.73 7.25
CA ARG A 123 -0.44 -6.92 7.62
C ARG A 123 -1.03 -8.17 6.97
N THR A 124 -0.21 -8.93 6.25
CA THR A 124 -0.62 -10.20 5.62
C THR A 124 -0.81 -11.27 6.68
N ILE A 125 -2.00 -11.86 6.76
CA ILE A 125 -2.36 -12.94 7.68
C ILE A 125 -3.11 -14.02 6.90
N LYS A 126 -2.76 -15.29 7.13
CA LYS A 126 -3.52 -16.46 6.70
C LYS A 126 -4.27 -17.03 7.90
N PHE A 127 -5.55 -17.27 7.74
CA PHE A 127 -6.38 -17.93 8.76
C PHE A 127 -6.53 -19.42 8.43
N GLU A 128 -6.31 -20.27 9.41
CA GLU A 128 -6.57 -21.69 9.27
C GLU A 128 -7.96 -22.00 9.83
N HIS A 129 -8.83 -22.53 9.00
CA HIS A 129 -10.16 -23.00 9.41
C HIS A 129 -10.16 -24.51 9.36
N ASN A 130 -10.34 -25.17 10.50
CA ASN A 130 -10.58 -26.60 10.57
C ASN A 130 -12.04 -26.87 10.18
N ASP A 131 -12.27 -27.22 8.93
CA ASP A 131 -13.61 -27.53 8.41
C ASP A 131 -14.25 -28.76 9.09
N GLU A 132 -13.46 -29.59 9.79
CA GLU A 132 -13.91 -30.79 10.48
C GLU A 132 -14.51 -30.50 11.88
N GLU A 133 -14.20 -29.36 12.52
CA GLU A 133 -14.61 -29.08 13.90
C GLU A 133 -15.94 -28.32 14.02
N ASN A 134 -16.57 -27.91 12.93
CA ASN A 134 -17.88 -27.28 12.94
C ASN A 134 -18.90 -28.05 12.11
N PRO A 135 -19.46 -29.15 12.63
CA PRO A 135 -20.74 -29.61 12.15
C PRO A 135 -21.75 -28.46 12.36
N VAL A 136 -22.64 -28.29 11.41
CA VAL A 136 -23.72 -27.27 11.44
C VAL A 136 -24.41 -27.29 12.83
N GLN A 137 -23.81 -26.60 13.80
CA GLN A 137 -24.40 -26.39 15.10
C GLN A 137 -25.09 -25.02 15.11
N THR A 138 -26.41 -25.12 14.98
CA THR A 138 -27.36 -24.20 15.58
C THR A 138 -26.90 -22.75 15.76
N GLY A 139 -27.06 -21.94 14.75
CA GLY A 139 -27.50 -20.58 14.95
C GLY A 139 -26.50 -19.44 14.90
N LYS A 140 -25.18 -19.64 14.89
CA LYS A 140 -24.23 -18.53 14.78
C LYS A 140 -23.41 -18.65 13.51
N PRO A 141 -23.46 -17.65 12.60
CA PRO A 141 -22.62 -17.63 11.42
C PRO A 141 -21.13 -17.56 11.79
N VAL A 142 -20.30 -18.37 11.11
CA VAL A 142 -18.84 -18.42 11.32
C VAL A 142 -18.15 -17.67 10.19
N SER A 143 -17.11 -16.90 10.50
CA SER A 143 -16.29 -16.23 9.46
C SER A 143 -15.54 -17.29 8.65
N ARG A 144 -15.60 -17.14 7.31
CA ARG A 144 -14.85 -17.96 6.34
C ARG A 144 -13.77 -17.16 5.62
N LEU A 145 -13.44 -15.98 6.15
CA LEU A 145 -12.32 -15.19 5.60
C LEU A 145 -11.01 -15.94 5.86
N ALA A 146 -10.29 -16.28 4.80
CA ALA A 146 -9.09 -17.12 4.87
C ALA A 146 -7.78 -16.33 5.00
N GLN A 147 -7.81 -15.03 4.75
CA GLN A 147 -6.61 -14.19 4.79
C GLN A 147 -6.93 -12.72 5.07
N TRP A 148 -5.89 -11.97 5.38
CA TRP A 148 -5.89 -10.53 5.49
C TRP A 148 -4.61 -9.95 4.82
N PRO A 149 -4.64 -8.79 4.15
CA PRO A 149 -5.82 -7.97 3.84
C PRO A 149 -6.72 -8.61 2.77
N CYS A 150 -7.97 -8.13 2.66
CA CYS A 150 -8.90 -8.58 1.63
C CYS A 150 -9.19 -7.53 0.55
N GLN A 151 -8.91 -6.26 0.76
CA GLN A 151 -9.08 -5.22 -0.26
C GLN A 151 -8.07 -5.38 -1.40
N ILE A 152 -8.54 -5.35 -2.66
CA ILE A 152 -7.69 -5.48 -3.85
C ILE A 152 -6.55 -4.44 -3.81
N LYS A 153 -6.81 -3.21 -3.39
CA LYS A 153 -5.80 -2.16 -3.31
C LYS A 153 -4.70 -2.45 -2.27
N LEU A 154 -5.02 -3.18 -1.21
CA LEU A 154 -4.12 -3.43 -0.08
C LEU A 154 -3.41 -4.78 -0.18
N VAL A 155 -4.02 -5.79 -0.82
CA VAL A 155 -3.43 -7.12 -0.91
C VAL A 155 -2.16 -7.06 -1.77
N PRO A 156 -1.05 -7.72 -1.35
CA PRO A 156 0.14 -7.80 -2.19
C PRO A 156 -0.12 -8.64 -3.45
N THR A 157 0.61 -8.40 -4.54
CA THR A 157 0.46 -9.14 -5.80
C THR A 157 0.98 -10.57 -5.70
N THR A 158 1.84 -10.85 -4.71
CA THR A 158 2.36 -12.19 -4.39
C THR A 158 2.24 -12.41 -2.88
N ALA A 159 1.62 -13.51 -2.49
CA ALA A 159 1.53 -13.90 -1.09
C ALA A 159 1.33 -15.41 -0.96
N PRO A 160 1.82 -16.07 0.13
CA PRO A 160 1.72 -17.52 0.31
C PRO A 160 0.29 -18.06 0.28
N PHE A 161 -0.70 -17.25 0.62
CA PHE A 161 -2.10 -17.67 0.61
C PHE A 161 -2.70 -17.77 -0.81
N PHE A 162 -2.04 -17.21 -1.83
CA PHE A 162 -2.46 -17.37 -3.22
C PHE A 162 -2.00 -18.70 -3.85
N ASP A 163 -1.01 -19.38 -3.26
CA ASP A 163 -0.50 -20.62 -3.81
C ASP A 163 -1.55 -21.74 -3.72
N GLY A 164 -1.91 -22.28 -4.87
CA GLY A 164 -2.95 -23.30 -4.99
C GLY A 164 -4.38 -22.79 -4.71
N ALA A 165 -4.60 -21.48 -4.66
CA ALA A 165 -5.85 -20.90 -4.22
C ALA A 165 -6.98 -21.00 -5.25
N LYS A 166 -8.21 -21.17 -4.73
CA LYS A 166 -9.44 -20.78 -5.42
C LYS A 166 -9.69 -19.32 -5.08
N LEU A 167 -9.68 -18.42 -6.07
CA LEU A 167 -9.79 -16.98 -5.86
C LEU A 167 -11.25 -16.54 -5.96
N LEU A 168 -11.72 -15.79 -4.96
CA LEU A 168 -12.98 -15.07 -5.00
C LEU A 168 -12.69 -13.58 -5.19
N ILE A 169 -13.22 -12.99 -6.25
CA ILE A 169 -13.20 -11.55 -6.51
C ILE A 169 -14.63 -11.04 -6.31
N ALA A 170 -14.89 -10.30 -5.24
CA ALA A 170 -16.23 -9.87 -4.89
C ALA A 170 -16.35 -8.35 -4.82
N ALA A 171 -17.50 -7.83 -5.24
CA ALA A 171 -17.82 -6.42 -5.03
C ALA A 171 -18.11 -6.16 -3.55
N ASP A 172 -17.67 -5.04 -2.99
CA ASP A 172 -17.82 -4.68 -1.57
C ASP A 172 -19.25 -4.85 -1.04
N CYS A 173 -20.26 -4.51 -1.87
CA CYS A 173 -21.65 -4.57 -1.48
C CYS A 173 -22.20 -6.01 -1.38
N THR A 174 -21.55 -7.01 -1.98
CA THR A 174 -22.11 -8.37 -2.08
C THR A 174 -22.25 -9.06 -0.72
N ALA A 175 -21.29 -8.84 0.18
CA ALA A 175 -21.36 -9.41 1.53
C ALA A 175 -22.44 -8.79 2.42
N TYR A 176 -22.88 -7.58 2.11
CA TYR A 176 -23.98 -6.92 2.80
C TYR A 176 -25.35 -7.27 2.20
N ALA A 177 -25.40 -7.52 0.89
CA ALA A 177 -26.64 -7.87 0.21
C ALA A 177 -26.99 -9.35 0.37
N TYR A 178 -25.99 -10.24 0.31
CA TYR A 178 -26.19 -11.70 0.33
C TYR A 178 -25.84 -12.31 1.68
N ALA A 179 -26.85 -12.73 2.43
CA ALA A 179 -26.68 -13.18 3.81
C ALA A 179 -25.78 -14.42 3.96
N ASN A 180 -25.74 -15.31 2.96
CA ASN A 180 -24.97 -16.56 3.02
C ASN A 180 -23.57 -16.45 2.37
N MET A 181 -23.04 -15.24 2.24
CA MET A 181 -21.78 -14.94 1.55
C MET A 181 -20.61 -15.79 2.08
N HIS A 182 -20.49 -15.96 3.39
CA HIS A 182 -19.39 -16.69 4.00
C HIS A 182 -19.41 -18.18 3.64
N GLU A 183 -20.56 -18.85 3.76
CA GLU A 183 -20.65 -20.29 3.54
C GLU A 183 -20.63 -20.64 2.05
N GLU A 184 -21.29 -19.86 1.21
CA GLU A 184 -21.48 -20.21 -0.18
C GLU A 184 -20.34 -19.73 -1.09
N PHE A 185 -19.83 -18.54 -0.84
CA PHE A 185 -18.82 -17.94 -1.71
C PHE A 185 -17.42 -17.91 -1.11
N MET A 186 -17.26 -17.61 0.18
CA MET A 186 -15.93 -17.42 0.79
C MET A 186 -15.29 -18.73 1.26
N ARG A 187 -16.09 -19.71 1.66
CA ARG A 187 -15.57 -20.99 2.20
C ARG A 187 -14.60 -21.64 1.25
N GLY A 188 -13.38 -21.91 1.74
CA GLY A 188 -12.29 -22.54 0.98
C GLY A 188 -11.73 -21.71 -0.17
N LYS A 189 -11.96 -20.41 -0.16
CA LYS A 189 -11.42 -19.47 -1.17
C LYS A 189 -10.65 -18.34 -0.52
N VAL A 190 -9.64 -17.87 -1.22
CA VAL A 190 -8.98 -16.59 -0.95
C VAL A 190 -9.87 -15.48 -1.49
N THR A 191 -10.28 -14.57 -0.64
CA THR A 191 -11.28 -13.54 -0.98
C THR A 191 -10.62 -12.18 -1.11
N ILE A 192 -10.76 -11.56 -2.27
CA ILE A 192 -10.38 -10.16 -2.49
C ILE A 192 -11.60 -9.34 -2.93
N ILE A 193 -11.70 -8.14 -2.38
CA ILE A 193 -12.88 -7.29 -2.57
C ILE A 193 -12.49 -5.91 -3.09
N GLY A 194 -13.45 -5.22 -3.73
CA GLY A 194 -13.25 -3.86 -4.18
C GLY A 194 -14.49 -3.24 -4.82
N CYS A 195 -14.48 -1.91 -4.90
CA CYS A 195 -15.51 -1.14 -5.58
C CYS A 195 -14.87 -0.20 -6.60
N PRO A 196 -14.90 -0.50 -7.91
CA PRO A 196 -14.25 0.32 -8.93
C PRO A 196 -14.80 1.75 -8.98
N LYS A 197 -16.04 1.95 -8.53
CA LYS A 197 -16.67 3.27 -8.48
C LYS A 197 -16.13 4.13 -7.31
N LEU A 198 -15.95 3.52 -6.13
CA LEU A 198 -15.46 4.26 -4.94
C LEU A 198 -13.95 4.41 -4.96
N ASP A 199 -13.25 3.41 -5.44
CA ASP A 199 -11.79 3.41 -5.49
C ASP A 199 -11.23 4.22 -6.67
N GLU A 200 -12.06 4.53 -7.67
CA GLU A 200 -11.71 5.29 -8.88
C GLU A 200 -10.48 4.70 -9.63
N VAL A 201 -10.34 3.37 -9.58
CA VAL A 201 -9.20 2.66 -10.19
C VAL A 201 -9.65 1.55 -11.13
N ASP A 202 -8.81 1.23 -12.10
CA ASP A 202 -8.90 0.00 -12.88
C ASP A 202 -8.07 -1.09 -12.17
N TYR A 203 -8.74 -2.14 -11.73
CA TYR A 203 -8.09 -3.28 -11.07
C TYR A 203 -7.41 -4.25 -12.04
N SER A 204 -7.57 -4.09 -13.36
CA SER A 204 -7.12 -5.07 -14.34
C SER A 204 -5.62 -5.37 -14.27
N GLU A 205 -4.78 -4.36 -14.09
CA GLU A 205 -3.33 -4.53 -13.96
C GLU A 205 -2.98 -5.35 -12.72
N LYS A 206 -3.46 -4.95 -11.55
CA LYS A 206 -3.16 -5.63 -10.30
C LYS A 206 -3.71 -7.05 -10.25
N LEU A 207 -4.93 -7.27 -10.74
CA LEU A 207 -5.51 -8.61 -10.86
C LEU A 207 -4.72 -9.47 -11.85
N THR A 208 -4.22 -8.89 -12.94
CA THR A 208 -3.32 -9.59 -13.88
C THR A 208 -2.06 -10.07 -13.18
N GLU A 209 -1.41 -9.23 -12.40
CA GLU A 209 -0.22 -9.60 -11.64
C GLU A 209 -0.50 -10.70 -10.61
N ILE A 210 -1.60 -10.59 -9.85
CA ILE A 210 -2.00 -11.62 -8.90
C ILE A 210 -2.21 -12.96 -9.61
N ILE A 211 -2.97 -12.99 -10.70
CA ILE A 211 -3.28 -14.23 -11.42
C ILE A 211 -2.04 -14.79 -12.10
N LYS A 212 -1.21 -13.94 -12.69
CA LYS A 212 0.00 -14.35 -13.43
C LYS A 212 1.09 -14.92 -12.52
N ASN A 213 1.32 -14.29 -11.37
CA ASN A 213 2.45 -14.59 -10.52
C ASN A 213 2.18 -15.69 -9.47
N ASN A 214 0.93 -16.13 -9.31
CA ASN A 214 0.55 -17.14 -8.31
C ASN A 214 -0.14 -18.35 -8.94
N ASP A 215 -0.13 -19.50 -8.27
CA ASP A 215 -0.84 -20.71 -8.70
C ASP A 215 -2.35 -20.63 -8.35
N ILE A 216 -3.12 -19.90 -9.16
CA ILE A 216 -4.57 -19.77 -8.99
C ILE A 216 -5.29 -20.92 -9.73
N LYS A 217 -6.09 -21.69 -8.99
CA LYS A 217 -6.80 -22.86 -9.53
C LYS A 217 -8.13 -22.53 -10.18
N SER A 218 -8.84 -21.55 -9.65
CA SER A 218 -10.10 -21.09 -10.20
C SER A 218 -10.41 -19.67 -9.76
N VAL A 219 -11.24 -18.96 -10.51
CA VAL A 219 -11.70 -17.61 -10.18
C VAL A 219 -13.22 -17.58 -10.15
N THR A 220 -13.79 -17.09 -9.05
CA THR A 220 -15.22 -16.78 -8.93
C THR A 220 -15.35 -15.27 -8.78
N ILE A 221 -16.15 -14.65 -9.65
CA ILE A 221 -16.44 -13.23 -9.59
C ILE A 221 -17.87 -13.08 -9.08
N VAL A 222 -18.03 -12.36 -7.95
CA VAL A 222 -19.35 -12.07 -7.39
C VAL A 222 -19.60 -10.57 -7.44
N ARG A 223 -20.65 -10.18 -8.12
CA ARG A 223 -20.98 -8.76 -8.33
C ARG A 223 -22.43 -8.47 -8.03
N MET A 224 -22.76 -7.20 -7.83
CA MET A 224 -24.14 -6.75 -7.79
C MET A 224 -24.71 -6.54 -9.20
N GLU A 225 -26.02 -6.60 -9.33
CA GLU A 225 -26.76 -6.33 -10.58
C GLU A 225 -26.57 -4.91 -11.14
N VAL A 226 -26.07 -3.99 -10.27
CA VAL A 226 -25.93 -2.58 -10.64
C VAL A 226 -24.79 -2.32 -11.64
N PRO A 227 -24.94 -1.34 -12.55
CA PRO A 227 -23.97 -1.12 -13.63
C PRO A 227 -22.54 -0.85 -13.16
N CYS A 228 -22.36 -0.18 -12.02
CA CYS A 228 -21.01 0.13 -11.49
C CYS A 228 -20.19 -1.13 -11.18
N CYS A 229 -20.81 -2.26 -10.85
CA CYS A 229 -20.13 -3.52 -10.63
C CYS A 229 -19.66 -4.22 -11.92
N GLY A 230 -20.13 -3.78 -13.08
CA GLY A 230 -19.62 -4.24 -14.38
C GLY A 230 -18.14 -3.95 -14.59
N GLY A 231 -17.63 -2.89 -13.97
CA GLY A 231 -16.20 -2.56 -14.00
C GLY A 231 -15.32 -3.60 -13.30
N LEU A 232 -15.77 -4.17 -12.17
CA LEU A 232 -15.05 -5.24 -11.47
C LEU A 232 -14.99 -6.52 -12.30
N GLN A 233 -16.12 -6.91 -12.88
CA GLN A 233 -16.18 -8.07 -13.77
C GLN A 233 -15.23 -7.89 -14.95
N ARG A 234 -15.32 -6.75 -15.64
CA ARG A 234 -14.47 -6.46 -16.80
C ARG A 234 -12.98 -6.48 -16.44
N ALA A 235 -12.61 -5.91 -15.31
CA ALA A 235 -11.22 -5.92 -14.83
C ALA A 235 -10.71 -7.35 -14.59
N ALA A 236 -11.54 -8.21 -13.99
CA ALA A 236 -11.21 -9.62 -13.78
C ALA A 236 -11.11 -10.42 -15.08
N GLU A 237 -12.00 -10.20 -16.04
CA GLU A 237 -11.95 -10.81 -17.37
C GLU A 237 -10.68 -10.41 -18.15
N ILE A 238 -10.33 -9.13 -18.15
CA ILE A 238 -9.07 -8.62 -18.73
C ILE A 238 -7.87 -9.28 -18.06
N ALA A 239 -7.89 -9.37 -16.73
CA ALA A 239 -6.80 -9.98 -15.98
C ALA A 239 -6.62 -11.47 -16.32
N LEU A 240 -7.70 -12.22 -16.44
CA LEU A 240 -7.66 -13.62 -16.87
C LEU A 240 -7.06 -13.76 -18.27
N GLN A 241 -7.46 -12.92 -19.22
CA GLN A 241 -6.92 -12.91 -20.58
C GLN A 241 -5.42 -12.56 -20.59
N ASN A 242 -5.02 -11.50 -19.88
CA ASN A 242 -3.64 -11.01 -19.85
C ASN A 242 -2.70 -11.90 -19.05
N SER A 243 -3.22 -12.74 -18.15
CA SER A 243 -2.40 -13.67 -17.37
C SER A 243 -1.70 -14.74 -18.22
N GLY A 244 -2.27 -15.04 -19.40
CA GLY A 244 -1.82 -16.09 -20.29
C GLY A 244 -2.06 -17.51 -19.73
N LYS A 245 -2.83 -17.65 -18.65
CA LYS A 245 -3.16 -18.93 -18.00
C LYS A 245 -4.56 -19.38 -18.37
N PHE A 246 -4.74 -20.68 -18.55
CA PHE A 246 -6.08 -21.25 -18.70
C PHE A 246 -6.64 -21.63 -17.33
N ILE A 247 -7.45 -20.75 -16.75
CA ILE A 247 -8.03 -20.90 -15.42
C ILE A 247 -9.56 -20.93 -15.54
N PRO A 248 -10.25 -21.94 -14.98
CA PRO A 248 -11.71 -21.96 -14.97
C PRO A 248 -12.26 -20.80 -14.13
N TRP A 249 -13.25 -20.12 -14.65
CA TRP A 249 -13.86 -18.99 -13.96
C TRP A 249 -15.35 -18.93 -14.17
N GLN A 250 -16.05 -18.23 -13.28
CA GLN A 250 -17.49 -17.98 -13.34
C GLN A 250 -17.84 -16.60 -12.78
N VAL A 251 -18.97 -16.07 -13.21
CA VAL A 251 -19.57 -14.84 -12.68
C VAL A 251 -20.90 -15.19 -12.02
N VAL A 252 -21.11 -14.64 -10.83
CA VAL A 252 -22.40 -14.70 -10.13
C VAL A 252 -22.88 -13.28 -9.87
N THR A 253 -24.10 -13.00 -10.23
CA THR A 253 -24.74 -11.70 -10.01
C THR A 253 -25.70 -11.77 -8.86
N ILE A 254 -25.60 -10.84 -7.92
CA ILE A 254 -26.49 -10.71 -6.77
C ILE A 254 -27.37 -9.48 -6.96
N SER A 255 -28.66 -9.65 -6.74
CA SER A 255 -29.62 -8.56 -6.76
C SER A 255 -29.52 -7.70 -5.49
N ARG A 256 -30.07 -6.49 -5.53
CA ARG A 256 -30.07 -5.57 -4.40
C ARG A 256 -30.89 -6.10 -3.21
N ASP A 257 -31.81 -7.02 -3.43
CA ASP A 257 -32.58 -7.70 -2.39
C ASP A 257 -31.97 -9.04 -1.95
N GLY A 258 -30.73 -9.32 -2.37
CA GLY A 258 -29.92 -10.44 -1.87
C GLY A 258 -30.25 -11.80 -2.50
N LYS A 259 -30.70 -11.82 -3.73
CA LYS A 259 -30.91 -13.08 -4.50
C LYS A 259 -29.81 -13.26 -5.55
N ILE A 260 -29.45 -14.51 -5.80
CA ILE A 260 -28.59 -14.86 -6.92
C ILE A 260 -29.44 -14.77 -8.19
N LEU A 261 -28.92 -14.06 -9.18
CA LEU A 261 -29.51 -13.94 -10.50
C LEU A 261 -28.72 -14.84 -11.46
N ASP A 262 -29.43 -15.67 -12.21
CA ASP A 262 -28.85 -16.56 -13.23
C ASP A 262 -28.40 -15.78 -14.49
#